data_281f498f524ab6d5759404d0d28f202b
#
_entry.id   281f498f524ab6d5759404d0d28f202b
#
_cell.length_a   1.000
_cell.length_b   1.000
_cell.length_c   1.000
_cell.angle_alpha   90.00
_cell.angle_beta   90.00
_cell.angle_gamma   90.00
#
_symmetry.space_group_name_H-M   'P 1'
#
loop_
_entity.id
_entity.type
_entity.pdbx_description
1 polymer ?
#
loop_
_entity_poly.entity_id
_entity_poly.type
_entity_poly.pdbx_seq_one_letter_code
_entity_poly.pdbx_strand_id
1 'polypeptide(L)'
;CRMLNHEPLNSIDCAEFLDGLTEDQRVTIETYFYANSSATYSPAGGNAINLLKTVIIKRNDKLLIAKETIQTKVISAGLRKKNLLDFKGVEINFARHFNEYLLDDVSIMVAFNKRNNEQIVVSDMLQYTNVNQLSLSDDCPLELIAFFDPSIEYLRFKKDSKDIRISLKYKGKKEITLNQFSELNRYLSSGTIKGINTFLKAIKVFKAGGYLIVDELENHFNHEIVSTLIRLFMDKKVNKSGAMLIFSTHYAELLDEFERNDNIYIVRNRHGIILDNLSTILNRNDIKKSDAYQSGFLEGT
;
A
#
# COMPACT_ATOMS: atom_id res chain seq x y z
N CYS A 1 2.38 6.71 3.20
CA CYS A 1 1.60 5.70 3.93
C CYS A 1 2.14 5.45 5.35
N ARG A 2 3.43 5.19 5.54
CA ARG A 2 4.02 4.98 6.88
C ARG A 2 3.80 6.19 7.79
N MET A 3 4.04 7.39 7.29
CA MET A 3 3.78 8.65 8.01
C MET A 3 2.32 8.76 8.50
N LEU A 4 1.36 8.28 7.71
CA LEU A 4 -0.06 8.21 8.11
C LEU A 4 -0.31 7.09 9.13
N ASN A 5 0.60 6.10 9.20
CA ASN A 5 0.53 4.96 10.10
C ASN A 5 1.33 5.15 11.40
N HIS A 6 1.49 6.39 11.84
CA HIS A 6 2.11 6.75 13.12
C HIS A 6 3.63 6.63 13.21
N GLU A 7 4.35 6.47 12.08
CA GLU A 7 5.80 6.39 12.09
C GLU A 7 6.44 7.77 11.92
N PRO A 8 7.43 8.14 12.75
CA PRO A 8 8.22 9.35 12.54
C PRO A 8 9.00 9.32 11.23
N LEU A 9 9.23 10.46 10.59
CA LEU A 9 9.96 10.55 9.33
C LEU A 9 11.38 9.97 9.44
N ASN A 10 12.07 10.23 10.54
CA ASN A 10 13.45 9.79 10.74
C ASN A 10 13.56 8.30 11.16
N SER A 11 12.45 7.61 11.48
CA SER A 11 12.44 6.17 11.76
C SER A 11 12.19 5.32 10.51
N ILE A 12 11.86 5.96 9.40
CA ILE A 12 11.63 5.33 8.12
C ILE A 12 12.90 5.52 7.30
N ASP A 13 13.23 4.58 6.41
CA ASP A 13 14.28 4.72 5.39
C ASP A 13 13.99 5.86 4.39
N CYS A 14 13.23 6.87 4.82
CA CYS A 14 12.99 8.12 4.10
C CYS A 14 14.25 8.96 3.98
N ALA A 15 15.23 8.73 4.84
CA ALA A 15 16.53 9.36 4.72
C ALA A 15 17.16 9.04 3.36
N GLU A 16 17.11 7.78 2.92
CA GLU A 16 17.58 7.36 1.60
C GLU A 16 16.74 7.96 0.47
N PHE A 17 15.41 7.99 0.63
CA PHE A 17 14.49 8.54 -0.37
C PHE A 17 14.65 10.06 -0.56
N LEU A 18 15.04 10.77 0.49
CA LEU A 18 15.26 12.22 0.49
C LEU A 18 16.75 12.60 0.64
N ASP A 19 17.66 11.69 0.33
CA ASP A 19 19.10 11.87 0.51
C ASP A 19 19.65 13.07 -0.29
N GLY A 20 19.09 13.35 -1.46
CA GLY A 20 19.42 14.52 -2.24
C GLY A 20 18.84 15.85 -1.73
N LEU A 21 18.04 15.85 -0.66
CA LEU A 21 17.45 17.08 -0.13
C LEU A 21 18.49 17.93 0.61
N THR A 22 18.65 19.17 0.17
CA THR A 22 19.52 20.15 0.83
C THR A 22 18.74 21.02 1.83
N GLU A 23 19.43 21.74 2.73
CA GLU A 23 18.78 22.54 3.79
C GLU A 23 17.95 23.72 3.27
N ASP A 24 18.23 24.20 2.07
CA ASP A 24 17.50 25.28 1.39
C ASP A 24 16.28 24.77 0.58
N GLN A 25 16.18 23.46 0.38
CA GLN A 25 15.09 22.84 -0.39
C GLN A 25 13.91 22.44 0.50
N ARG A 26 12.76 22.30 -0.14
CA ARG A 26 11.52 21.87 0.50
C ARG A 26 10.84 20.81 -0.35
N VAL A 27 10.33 19.78 0.29
CA VAL A 27 9.46 18.79 -0.35
C VAL A 27 8.03 19.02 0.13
N THR A 28 7.11 19.16 -0.81
CA THR A 28 5.67 19.27 -0.50
C THR A 28 4.98 17.98 -0.93
N ILE A 29 4.28 17.36 0.01
CA ILE A 29 3.45 16.18 -0.23
C ILE A 29 1.99 16.58 -0.04
N GLU A 30 1.17 16.36 -1.05
CA GLU A 30 -0.28 16.54 -1.00
C GLU A 30 -0.94 15.16 -1.05
N THR A 31 -1.69 14.82 0.00
CA THR A 31 -2.39 13.55 0.10
C THR A 31 -3.89 13.80 0.17
N TYR A 32 -4.61 13.25 -0.80
CA TYR A 32 -6.06 13.32 -0.86
C TYR A 32 -6.65 12.01 -0.38
N PHE A 33 -7.57 12.06 0.56
CA PHE A 33 -8.24 10.88 1.06
C PHE A 33 -9.72 11.10 1.29
N TYR A 34 -10.49 10.05 1.04
CA TYR A 34 -11.93 10.08 1.18
C TYR A 34 -12.33 9.80 2.63
N ALA A 35 -13.26 10.59 3.16
CA ALA A 35 -13.89 10.35 4.44
C ALA A 35 -15.38 10.04 4.21
N ASN A 36 -15.83 8.90 4.69
CA ASN A 36 -17.24 8.54 4.64
C ASN A 36 -18.02 9.22 5.78
N SER A 37 -19.35 9.16 5.74
CA SER A 37 -20.24 9.82 6.71
C SER A 37 -20.04 9.38 8.17
N SER A 38 -19.42 8.25 8.42
CA SER A 38 -19.10 7.74 9.77
C SER A 38 -17.75 8.23 10.28
N ALA A 39 -16.91 8.78 9.40
CA ALA A 39 -15.60 9.30 9.80
C ALA A 39 -15.75 10.67 10.47
N THR A 40 -15.08 10.86 11.58
CA THR A 40 -15.09 12.11 12.38
C THR A 40 -14.55 13.33 11.62
N TYR A 41 -14.00 13.09 10.44
CA TYR A 41 -13.49 14.11 9.50
C TYR A 41 -14.55 14.71 8.58
N SER A 42 -15.81 14.28 8.70
CA SER A 42 -16.91 14.89 7.94
C SER A 42 -17.67 15.84 8.84
N PRO A 43 -17.46 17.17 8.75
CA PRO A 43 -18.06 18.14 9.67
C PRO A 43 -19.59 18.19 9.62
N ALA A 44 -20.22 17.53 8.67
CA ALA A 44 -21.66 17.57 8.45
C ALA A 44 -22.31 16.18 8.32
N GLY A 45 -21.65 15.10 8.73
CA GLY A 45 -22.20 13.74 8.58
C GLY A 45 -22.34 13.28 7.12
N GLY A 46 -21.69 13.95 6.17
CA GLY A 46 -21.69 13.63 4.73
C GLY A 46 -20.34 13.11 4.26
N ASN A 47 -20.31 12.60 3.03
CA ASN A 47 -19.05 12.21 2.39
C ASN A 47 -18.15 13.43 2.14
N ALA A 48 -16.88 13.33 2.40
CA ALA A 48 -15.92 14.41 2.24
C ALA A 48 -14.61 13.92 1.61
N ILE A 49 -13.88 14.85 1.01
CA ILE A 49 -12.48 14.65 0.62
C ILE A 49 -11.63 15.54 1.53
N ASN A 50 -10.60 14.96 2.10
CA ASN A 50 -9.60 15.66 2.87
C ASN A 50 -8.34 15.82 2.05
N LEU A 51 -7.73 16.99 2.12
CA LEU A 51 -6.40 17.29 1.64
C LEU A 51 -5.47 17.48 2.85
N LEU A 52 -4.53 16.56 3.01
CA LEU A 52 -3.37 16.74 3.88
C LEU A 52 -2.22 17.29 3.05
N LYS A 53 -1.75 18.47 3.40
CA LYS A 53 -0.57 19.09 2.79
C LYS A 53 0.55 19.17 3.81
N THR A 54 1.64 18.45 3.54
CA THR A 54 2.82 18.36 4.41
C THR A 54 4.02 18.95 3.69
N VAL A 55 4.73 19.86 4.33
CA VAL A 55 5.99 20.45 3.86
C VAL A 55 7.11 19.91 4.73
N ILE A 56 8.04 19.18 4.10
CA ILE A 56 9.22 18.59 4.73
C ILE A 56 10.44 19.43 4.38
N ILE A 57 11.30 19.64 5.37
CA ILE A 57 12.61 20.28 5.23
C ILE A 57 13.68 19.40 5.86
N LYS A 58 14.91 19.60 5.47
CA LYS A 58 16.09 19.02 6.13
C LYS A 58 16.76 20.11 6.99
N ARG A 59 17.12 19.79 8.22
CA ARG A 59 17.92 20.66 9.10
C ARG A 59 18.80 19.81 10.01
N ASN A 60 20.10 20.09 10.04
CA ASN A 60 21.08 19.32 10.83
C ASN A 60 20.96 17.79 10.54
N ASP A 61 20.93 17.41 9.28
CA ASP A 61 20.77 16.04 8.78
C ASP A 61 19.50 15.31 9.24
N LYS A 62 18.51 16.02 9.77
CA LYS A 62 17.21 15.48 10.16
C LYS A 62 16.09 16.01 9.28
N LEU A 63 15.15 15.14 8.98
CA LEU A 63 13.91 15.52 8.30
C LEU A 63 12.91 16.07 9.31
N LEU A 64 12.35 17.21 9.01
CA LEU A 64 11.39 17.91 9.87
C LEU A 64 10.14 18.30 9.06
N ILE A 65 8.99 18.28 9.71
CA ILE A 65 7.75 18.79 9.14
C ILE A 65 7.63 20.27 9.45
N ALA A 66 7.98 21.11 8.48
CA ALA A 66 7.96 22.57 8.64
C ALA A 66 6.53 23.15 8.68
N LYS A 67 5.62 22.54 7.93
CA LYS A 67 4.21 22.94 7.86
C LYS A 67 3.33 21.76 7.53
N GLU A 68 2.19 21.69 8.18
CA GLU A 68 1.20 20.67 7.87
C GLU A 68 -0.21 21.23 8.07
N THR A 69 -1.10 20.95 7.12
CA THR A 69 -2.48 21.45 7.14
C THR A 69 -3.44 20.40 6.63
N ILE A 70 -4.64 20.38 7.21
CA ILE A 70 -5.77 19.57 6.72
C ILE A 70 -6.89 20.53 6.30
N GLN A 71 -7.37 20.31 5.08
CA GLN A 71 -8.55 20.96 4.55
C GLN A 71 -9.59 19.89 4.24
N THR A 72 -10.86 20.14 4.54
CA THR A 72 -11.97 19.22 4.32
C THR A 72 -12.99 19.83 3.39
N LYS A 73 -13.36 19.09 2.35
CA LYS A 73 -14.33 19.49 1.35
C LYS A 73 -15.48 18.50 1.31
N VAL A 74 -16.68 18.94 1.66
CA VAL A 74 -17.88 18.11 1.60
C VAL A 74 -18.28 17.85 0.16
N ILE A 75 -18.61 16.59 -0.16
CA ILE A 75 -19.07 16.18 -1.49
C ILE A 75 -20.58 16.43 -1.55
N SER A 76 -20.96 17.45 -2.29
CA SER A 76 -22.38 17.71 -2.61
C SER A 76 -22.79 17.07 -3.96
N ALA A 77 -24.07 16.82 -4.13
CA ALA A 77 -24.60 16.25 -5.39
C ALA A 77 -24.29 17.10 -6.63
N GLY A 78 -24.07 18.40 -6.46
CA GLY A 78 -23.70 19.32 -7.56
C GLY A 78 -22.20 19.42 -7.82
N LEU A 79 -21.36 18.77 -7.04
CA LEU A 79 -19.91 18.85 -7.22
C LEU A 79 -19.47 18.05 -8.44
N ARG A 80 -18.93 18.73 -9.45
CA ARG A 80 -18.44 18.08 -10.68
C ARG A 80 -17.16 17.29 -10.40
N LYS A 81 -17.00 16.11 -11.03
CA LYS A 81 -15.81 15.25 -10.88
C LYS A 81 -14.49 16.00 -11.08
N LYS A 82 -14.42 16.90 -12.06
CA LYS A 82 -13.20 17.69 -12.34
C LYS A 82 -12.79 18.63 -11.22
N ASN A 83 -13.69 18.97 -10.31
CA ASN A 83 -13.44 19.89 -9.19
C ASN A 83 -13.27 19.16 -7.86
N LEU A 84 -13.27 17.83 -7.84
CA LEU A 84 -13.15 17.06 -6.60
C LEU A 84 -11.85 17.37 -5.85
N LEU A 85 -10.74 17.46 -6.56
CA LEU A 85 -9.41 17.71 -6.00
C LEU A 85 -9.00 19.21 -6.05
N ASP A 86 -9.89 20.11 -6.45
CA ASP A 86 -9.64 21.55 -6.40
C ASP A 86 -10.01 22.09 -5.02
N PHE A 87 -9.02 22.46 -4.23
CA PHE A 87 -9.15 22.98 -2.87
C PHE A 87 -8.95 24.50 -2.78
N LYS A 88 -9.00 25.22 -3.93
CA LYS A 88 -8.95 26.68 -3.90
C LYS A 88 -10.13 27.27 -3.12
N GLY A 89 -9.83 28.11 -2.14
CA GLY A 89 -10.85 28.77 -1.30
C GLY A 89 -11.49 27.87 -0.22
N VAL A 90 -11.04 26.62 -0.08
CA VAL A 90 -11.44 25.77 1.04
C VAL A 90 -10.64 26.17 2.28
N GLU A 91 -11.36 26.43 3.38
CA GLU A 91 -10.73 26.81 4.65
C GLU A 91 -9.85 25.67 5.21
N ILE A 92 -8.78 26.07 5.92
CA ILE A 92 -7.92 25.12 6.64
C ILE A 92 -8.64 24.76 7.94
N ASN A 93 -9.05 23.50 8.05
CA ASN A 93 -9.74 22.99 9.23
C ASN A 93 -8.78 22.74 10.40
N PHE A 94 -7.55 22.30 10.07
CA PHE A 94 -6.53 22.01 11.06
C PHE A 94 -5.14 22.36 10.51
N ALA A 95 -4.30 22.98 11.34
CA ALA A 95 -2.94 23.33 11.00
C ALA A 95 -2.00 22.91 12.15
N ARG A 96 -0.79 22.46 11.78
CA ARG A 96 0.27 22.22 12.76
C ARG A 96 0.73 23.53 13.37
N HIS A 97 0.71 23.61 14.69
CA HIS A 97 1.28 24.71 15.45
C HIS A 97 2.58 24.25 16.11
N PHE A 98 3.62 25.08 16.06
CA PHE A 98 4.98 24.74 16.56
C PHE A 98 5.07 24.47 18.09
N ASN A 99 4.01 24.67 18.83
CA ASN A 99 3.97 24.49 20.29
C ASN A 99 3.13 23.28 20.73
N GLU A 100 2.75 22.39 19.81
CA GLU A 100 2.01 21.19 20.15
C GLU A 100 2.97 20.07 20.57
N TYR A 101 2.49 19.19 21.42
CA TYR A 101 3.22 18.02 21.96
C TYR A 101 3.55 16.94 20.94
N LEU A 102 3.73 17.32 19.66
CA LEU A 102 4.13 16.46 18.56
C LEU A 102 5.60 16.69 18.24
N LEU A 103 6.36 15.60 18.11
CA LEU A 103 7.73 15.64 17.62
C LEU A 103 7.76 16.25 16.20
N ASP A 104 8.83 16.95 15.88
CA ASP A 104 8.94 17.68 14.62
C ASP A 104 8.92 16.79 13.35
N ASP A 105 9.16 15.50 13.50
CA ASP A 105 9.13 14.49 12.43
C ASP A 105 7.88 13.60 12.43
N VAL A 106 6.89 13.91 13.30
CA VAL A 106 5.63 13.15 13.40
C VAL A 106 4.49 13.95 12.79
N SER A 107 3.71 13.33 11.89
CA SER A 107 2.55 13.96 11.25
C SER A 107 1.43 14.25 12.24
N ILE A 108 0.70 15.38 12.02
CA ILE A 108 -0.55 15.70 12.75
C ILE A 108 -1.60 14.59 12.58
N MET A 109 -1.52 13.78 11.54
CA MET A 109 -2.41 12.63 11.33
C MET A 109 -2.35 11.63 12.48
N VAL A 110 -1.22 11.53 13.17
CA VAL A 110 -1.08 10.67 14.36
C VAL A 110 -2.02 11.12 15.48
N ALA A 111 -2.00 12.43 15.82
CA ALA A 111 -2.90 12.99 16.83
C ALA A 111 -4.36 12.89 16.38
N PHE A 112 -4.58 13.12 15.11
CA PHE A 112 -5.88 13.09 14.50
C PHE A 112 -6.50 11.68 14.55
N ASN A 113 -5.78 10.65 14.13
CA ASN A 113 -6.23 9.25 14.16
C ASN A 113 -6.45 8.75 15.60
N LYS A 114 -5.58 9.11 16.56
CA LYS A 114 -5.77 8.79 17.97
C LYS A 114 -7.07 9.39 18.54
N ARG A 115 -7.36 10.64 18.21
CA ARG A 115 -8.55 11.33 18.70
C ARG A 115 -9.84 10.69 18.22
N ASN A 116 -9.82 10.10 17.04
CA ASN A 116 -10.99 9.55 16.37
C ASN A 116 -11.10 8.02 16.46
N ASN A 117 -10.17 7.34 17.16
CA ASN A 117 -10.08 5.88 17.18
C ASN A 117 -10.03 5.24 15.78
N GLU A 118 -9.54 5.99 14.79
CA GLU A 118 -9.42 5.50 13.42
C GLU A 118 -8.00 4.97 13.19
N GLN A 119 -7.89 3.74 12.74
CA GLN A 119 -6.63 3.15 12.29
C GLN A 119 -6.72 2.91 10.79
N ILE A 120 -5.89 3.61 10.03
CA ILE A 120 -5.68 3.28 8.62
C ILE A 120 -4.76 2.04 8.59
N VAL A 121 -5.30 0.91 8.19
CA VAL A 121 -4.49 -0.30 8.03
C VAL A 121 -3.64 -0.14 6.78
N VAL A 122 -2.33 -0.07 6.97
CA VAL A 122 -1.35 -0.10 5.88
C VAL A 122 -0.52 -1.37 6.04
N SER A 123 -0.62 -2.26 5.08
CA SER A 123 0.25 -3.43 4.98
C SER A 123 1.29 -3.16 3.90
N ASP A 124 2.50 -2.89 4.33
CA ASP A 124 3.63 -2.56 3.47
C ASP A 124 4.51 -3.80 3.28
N MET A 125 4.82 -4.11 2.05
CA MET A 125 5.70 -5.22 1.66
C MET A 125 6.94 -4.74 0.89
N LEU A 126 7.25 -3.45 0.91
CA LEU A 126 8.42 -2.90 0.19
C LEU A 126 9.73 -3.51 0.69
N GLN A 127 9.83 -3.79 1.97
CA GLN A 127 11.02 -4.42 2.57
C GLN A 127 10.99 -5.96 2.55
N TYR A 128 9.84 -6.56 2.19
CA TYR A 128 9.64 -8.02 2.29
C TYR A 128 9.74 -8.74 0.95
N THR A 129 10.05 -8.03 -0.14
CA THR A 129 10.15 -8.63 -1.48
C THR A 129 11.25 -9.68 -1.57
N ASN A 130 12.32 -9.55 -0.77
CA ASN A 130 13.44 -10.46 -0.74
C ASN A 130 13.49 -11.40 0.49
N VAL A 131 12.51 -11.30 1.40
CA VAL A 131 12.53 -12.11 2.62
C VAL A 131 11.74 -13.41 2.42
N ASN A 132 12.46 -14.51 2.28
CA ASN A 132 11.92 -15.86 2.27
C ASN A 132 11.60 -16.37 3.70
N GLN A 133 10.93 -15.55 4.51
CA GLN A 133 10.54 -15.95 5.85
C GLN A 133 9.04 -15.74 6.04
N LEU A 134 8.34 -16.79 6.46
CA LEU A 134 6.94 -16.65 6.87
C LEU A 134 6.86 -15.76 8.11
N SER A 135 6.06 -14.69 7.99
CA SER A 135 5.73 -13.78 9.09
C SER A 135 4.26 -13.99 9.46
N LEU A 136 3.99 -15.00 10.27
CA LEU A 136 2.64 -15.33 10.70
C LEU A 136 2.42 -14.88 12.14
N SER A 137 1.33 -14.15 12.33
CA SER A 137 0.74 -13.91 13.65
C SER A 137 -0.43 -14.83 13.94
N ASP A 138 -1.03 -15.44 12.91
CA ASP A 138 -2.26 -16.23 12.96
C ASP A 138 -2.16 -17.50 12.10
N ASP A 139 -3.05 -18.45 12.32
CA ASP A 139 -3.14 -19.66 11.51
C ASP A 139 -3.44 -19.34 10.04
N CYS A 140 -2.74 -20.00 9.14
CA CYS A 140 -2.93 -19.85 7.72
C CYS A 140 -4.15 -20.69 7.27
N PRO A 141 -5.13 -20.10 6.55
CA PRO A 141 -6.25 -20.87 6.01
C PRO A 141 -5.77 -22.02 5.11
N LEU A 142 -6.38 -23.20 5.29
CA LEU A 142 -6.00 -24.39 4.51
C LEU A 142 -6.21 -24.18 3.00
N GLU A 143 -7.24 -23.44 2.64
CA GLU A 143 -7.57 -23.10 1.26
C GLU A 143 -6.45 -22.26 0.62
N LEU A 144 -5.84 -21.36 1.38
CA LEU A 144 -4.73 -20.54 0.92
C LEU A 144 -3.47 -21.39 0.73
N ILE A 145 -3.20 -22.30 1.66
CA ILE A 145 -2.07 -23.23 1.54
C ILE A 145 -2.24 -24.10 0.29
N ALA A 146 -3.43 -24.68 0.11
CA ALA A 146 -3.74 -25.54 -1.03
C ALA A 146 -3.70 -24.81 -2.37
N PHE A 147 -3.95 -23.51 -2.37
CA PHE A 147 -3.83 -22.66 -3.57
C PHE A 147 -2.40 -22.53 -4.04
N PHE A 148 -1.44 -22.41 -3.12
CA PHE A 148 -0.02 -22.28 -3.45
C PHE A 148 0.70 -23.62 -3.63
N ASP A 149 0.33 -24.62 -2.83
CA ASP A 149 0.88 -25.95 -2.91
C ASP A 149 -0.18 -27.01 -2.54
N PRO A 150 -0.87 -27.58 -3.55
CA PRO A 150 -1.91 -28.56 -3.32
C PRO A 150 -1.42 -29.89 -2.75
N SER A 151 -0.10 -30.09 -2.67
CA SER A 151 0.49 -31.30 -2.04
C SER A 151 0.51 -31.22 -0.52
N ILE A 152 0.37 -30.02 0.04
CA ILE A 152 0.33 -29.80 1.49
C ILE A 152 -1.07 -30.14 2.03
N GLU A 153 -1.10 -30.98 3.06
CA GLU A 153 -2.33 -31.34 3.74
C GLU A 153 -2.67 -30.28 4.82
N TYR A 154 -1.68 -29.81 5.57
CA TYR A 154 -1.79 -28.67 6.49
C TYR A 154 -0.43 -28.07 6.86
N LEU A 155 -0.50 -26.79 7.26
CA LEU A 155 0.58 -26.04 7.90
C LEU A 155 -0.04 -25.32 9.12
N ARG A 156 0.37 -25.71 10.33
CA ARG A 156 -0.19 -25.21 11.59
C ARG A 156 0.89 -24.61 12.45
N PHE A 157 0.51 -23.60 13.22
CA PHE A 157 1.40 -22.88 14.14
C PHE A 157 0.84 -22.94 15.54
N LYS A 158 1.67 -23.34 16.49
CA LYS A 158 1.38 -23.22 17.93
C LYS A 158 2.46 -22.35 18.54
N LYS A 159 2.04 -21.27 19.19
CA LYS A 159 2.91 -20.38 19.93
C LYS A 159 2.70 -20.66 21.41
N ASP A 160 3.66 -21.31 22.04
CA ASP A 160 3.79 -21.35 23.48
C ASP A 160 4.67 -20.18 23.92
N SER A 161 4.49 -19.68 25.15
CA SER A 161 4.99 -18.39 25.65
C SER A 161 6.45 -18.02 25.28
N LYS A 162 7.30 -18.98 24.89
CA LYS A 162 8.68 -18.74 24.43
C LYS A 162 9.05 -19.49 23.14
N ASP A 163 8.30 -20.52 22.74
CA ASP A 163 8.64 -21.40 21.63
C ASP A 163 7.54 -21.41 20.57
N ILE A 164 7.96 -21.50 19.32
CA ILE A 164 7.05 -21.68 18.19
C ILE A 164 7.20 -23.12 17.73
N ARG A 165 6.08 -23.85 17.66
CA ARG A 165 6.04 -25.19 17.05
C ARG A 165 5.27 -25.11 15.76
N ILE A 166 5.88 -25.56 14.67
CA ILE A 166 5.31 -25.57 13.33
C ILE A 166 5.11 -27.01 12.93
N SER A 167 3.89 -27.38 12.55
CA SER A 167 3.54 -28.69 12.04
C SER A 167 3.21 -28.59 10.56
N LEU A 168 4.06 -29.19 9.73
CA LEU A 168 3.88 -29.27 8.28
C LEU A 168 3.62 -30.73 7.89
N LYS A 169 2.54 -30.95 7.13
CA LYS A 169 2.24 -32.27 6.61
C LYS A 169 1.90 -32.22 5.13
N TYR A 170 2.58 -33.06 4.37
CA TYR A 170 2.25 -33.34 2.97
C TYR A 170 1.28 -34.51 2.89
N LYS A 171 0.40 -34.51 1.89
CA LYS A 171 -0.53 -35.61 1.63
C LYS A 171 0.20 -36.94 1.51
N GLY A 172 -0.24 -37.92 2.29
CA GLY A 172 0.34 -39.26 2.30
C GLY A 172 1.74 -39.38 2.93
N LYS A 173 2.28 -38.32 3.57
CA LYS A 173 3.59 -38.34 4.26
C LYS A 173 3.43 -38.17 5.78
N LYS A 174 4.49 -38.46 6.52
CA LYS A 174 4.55 -38.20 7.97
C LYS A 174 4.61 -36.68 8.24
N GLU A 175 4.07 -36.26 9.36
CA GLU A 175 4.17 -34.89 9.85
C GLU A 175 5.63 -34.52 10.12
N ILE A 176 5.99 -33.31 9.75
CA ILE A 176 7.29 -32.66 10.02
C ILE A 176 7.05 -31.60 11.09
N THR A 177 7.79 -31.67 12.18
CA THR A 177 7.76 -30.67 13.26
C THR A 177 9.01 -29.79 13.16
N LEU A 178 8.79 -28.47 13.14
CA LEU A 178 9.85 -27.46 13.04
C LEU A 178 9.71 -26.48 14.22
N ASN A 179 10.81 -25.89 14.64
CA ASN A 179 10.85 -24.98 15.78
C ASN A 179 11.13 -23.51 15.38
N GLN A 180 11.45 -23.29 14.12
CA GLN A 180 11.76 -21.95 13.58
C GLN A 180 11.13 -21.75 12.20
N PHE A 181 10.65 -20.55 11.92
CA PHE A 181 10.11 -20.20 10.59
C PHE A 181 11.14 -20.33 9.47
N SER A 182 12.41 -20.07 9.73
CA SER A 182 13.49 -20.20 8.77
C SER A 182 13.67 -21.62 8.24
N GLU A 183 13.28 -22.63 9.03
CA GLU A 183 13.36 -24.04 8.59
C GLU A 183 12.35 -24.38 7.49
N LEU A 184 11.25 -23.63 7.39
CA LEU A 184 10.24 -23.80 6.33
C LEU A 184 10.82 -23.59 4.93
N ASN A 185 11.88 -22.79 4.79
CA ASN A 185 12.54 -22.54 3.50
C ASN A 185 13.15 -23.82 2.87
N ARG A 186 13.31 -24.87 3.66
CA ARG A 186 13.78 -26.18 3.16
C ARG A 186 12.66 -27.01 2.54
N TYR A 187 11.42 -26.66 2.84
CA TYR A 187 10.23 -27.42 2.50
C TYR A 187 9.28 -26.69 1.55
N LEU A 188 9.22 -25.37 1.65
CA LEU A 188 8.34 -24.52 0.85
C LEU A 188 9.15 -23.73 -0.18
N SER A 189 8.60 -23.56 -1.37
CA SER A 189 9.17 -22.67 -2.37
C SER A 189 9.12 -21.21 -1.92
N SER A 190 10.01 -20.37 -2.45
CA SER A 190 9.99 -18.92 -2.21
C SER A 190 8.66 -18.30 -2.64
N GLY A 191 8.09 -18.76 -3.76
CA GLY A 191 6.78 -18.32 -4.23
C GLY A 191 5.65 -18.69 -3.26
N THR A 192 5.69 -19.91 -2.68
CA THR A 192 4.71 -20.34 -1.67
C THR A 192 4.78 -19.44 -0.42
N ILE A 193 6.00 -19.18 0.09
CA ILE A 193 6.22 -18.36 1.27
C ILE A 193 5.75 -16.93 1.03
N LYS A 194 6.19 -16.31 -0.06
CA LYS A 194 5.79 -14.95 -0.42
C LYS A 194 4.29 -14.85 -0.67
N GLY A 195 3.72 -15.85 -1.34
CA GLY A 195 2.29 -15.93 -1.63
C GLY A 195 1.46 -15.94 -0.36
N ILE A 196 1.77 -16.83 0.57
CA ILE A 196 1.09 -16.92 1.87
C ILE A 196 1.17 -15.56 2.59
N ASN A 197 2.34 -14.95 2.68
CA ASN A 197 2.52 -13.65 3.33
C ASN A 197 1.68 -12.56 2.67
N THR A 198 1.70 -12.46 1.34
CA THR A 198 0.98 -11.44 0.57
C THR A 198 -0.53 -11.58 0.72
N PHE A 199 -1.04 -12.81 0.59
CA PHE A 199 -2.48 -13.06 0.69
C PHE A 199 -3.02 -12.91 2.11
N LEU A 200 -2.25 -13.25 3.15
CA LEU A 200 -2.63 -12.98 4.54
C LEU A 200 -2.71 -11.48 4.82
N LYS A 201 -1.79 -10.69 4.28
CA LYS A 201 -1.88 -9.23 4.36
C LYS A 201 -3.06 -8.69 3.56
N ALA A 202 -3.37 -9.26 2.39
CA ALA A 202 -4.57 -8.91 1.62
C ALA A 202 -5.85 -9.21 2.43
N ILE A 203 -5.95 -10.38 3.06
CA ILE A 203 -7.09 -10.73 3.93
C ILE A 203 -7.27 -9.71 5.07
N LYS A 204 -6.16 -9.28 5.69
CA LYS A 204 -6.19 -8.27 6.74
C LYS A 204 -6.76 -6.93 6.24
N VAL A 205 -6.30 -6.44 5.09
CA VAL A 205 -6.82 -5.18 4.54
C VAL A 205 -8.24 -5.31 3.99
N PHE A 206 -8.66 -6.48 3.50
CA PHE A 206 -10.05 -6.72 3.10
C PHE A 206 -11.02 -6.64 4.29
N LYS A 207 -10.60 -7.09 5.49
CA LYS A 207 -11.41 -7.02 6.71
C LYS A 207 -11.55 -5.59 7.23
N ALA A 208 -10.45 -4.84 7.23
CA ALA A 208 -10.38 -3.52 7.88
C ALA A 208 -10.63 -2.35 6.91
N GLY A 209 -10.50 -2.57 5.61
CA GLY A 209 -10.21 -1.51 4.65
C GLY A 209 -8.75 -1.07 4.77
N GLY A 210 -8.26 -0.21 3.88
CA GLY A 210 -6.90 0.31 3.94
C GLY A 210 -6.07 -0.06 2.73
N TYR A 211 -4.75 -0.15 2.89
CA TYR A 211 -3.81 -0.25 1.78
C TYR A 211 -2.91 -1.48 1.91
N LEU A 212 -2.78 -2.22 0.82
CA LEU A 212 -1.70 -3.18 0.61
C LEU A 212 -0.73 -2.59 -0.42
N ILE A 213 0.54 -2.43 -0.02
CA ILE A 213 1.59 -1.86 -0.89
C ILE A 213 2.62 -2.94 -1.14
N VAL A 214 2.87 -3.26 -2.41
CA VAL A 214 3.79 -4.32 -2.81
C VAL A 214 4.71 -3.81 -3.90
N ASP A 215 6.01 -3.93 -3.70
CA ASP A 215 6.99 -3.68 -4.74
C ASP A 215 7.26 -4.96 -5.52
N GLU A 216 7.36 -4.85 -6.87
CA GLU A 216 7.53 -5.99 -7.76
C GLU A 216 6.58 -7.15 -7.42
N LEU A 217 5.28 -6.90 -7.61
CA LEU A 217 4.23 -7.85 -7.22
C LEU A 217 4.42 -9.23 -7.86
N GLU A 218 4.95 -9.28 -9.07
CA GLU A 218 5.23 -10.52 -9.81
C GLU A 218 6.43 -11.30 -9.27
N ASN A 219 7.30 -10.69 -8.47
CA ASN A 219 8.51 -11.34 -8.01
C ASN A 219 8.19 -12.65 -7.25
N HIS A 220 8.67 -13.77 -7.78
CA HIS A 220 8.42 -15.16 -7.35
C HIS A 220 6.99 -15.69 -7.63
N PHE A 221 6.14 -14.96 -8.31
CA PHE A 221 4.81 -15.44 -8.70
C PHE A 221 4.71 -15.71 -10.19
N ASN A 222 3.87 -16.65 -10.54
CA ASN A 222 3.41 -16.76 -11.92
C ASN A 222 2.32 -15.70 -12.18
N HIS A 223 2.09 -15.40 -13.45
CA HIS A 223 1.09 -14.41 -13.88
C HIS A 223 -0.31 -14.67 -13.30
N GLU A 224 -0.74 -15.92 -13.19
CA GLU A 224 -2.06 -16.30 -12.72
C GLU A 224 -2.30 -15.93 -11.24
N ILE A 225 -1.28 -16.13 -10.39
CA ILE A 225 -1.34 -15.74 -8.97
C ILE A 225 -1.48 -14.23 -8.84
N VAL A 226 -0.70 -13.46 -9.61
CA VAL A 226 -0.75 -11.99 -9.61
C VAL A 226 -2.12 -11.49 -10.08
N SER A 227 -2.59 -12.00 -11.22
CA SER A 227 -3.92 -11.66 -11.76
C SER A 227 -5.05 -12.01 -10.78
N THR A 228 -4.93 -13.17 -10.09
CA THR A 228 -5.91 -13.55 -9.07
C THR A 228 -5.94 -12.54 -7.93
N LEU A 229 -4.79 -12.12 -7.42
CA LEU A 229 -4.74 -11.12 -6.35
C LEU A 229 -5.37 -9.78 -6.79
N ILE A 230 -5.02 -9.30 -7.99
CA ILE A 230 -5.59 -8.07 -8.55
C ILE A 230 -7.11 -8.17 -8.65
N ARG A 231 -7.64 -9.28 -9.20
CA ARG A 231 -9.08 -9.51 -9.36
C ARG A 231 -9.80 -9.56 -8.02
N LEU A 232 -9.20 -10.13 -6.97
CA LEU A 232 -9.77 -10.11 -5.61
C LEU A 232 -9.94 -8.68 -5.08
N PHE A 233 -8.98 -7.78 -5.34
CA PHE A 233 -9.13 -6.37 -4.98
C PHE A 233 -10.19 -5.64 -5.80
N MET A 234 -10.40 -6.04 -7.06
CA MET A 234 -11.42 -5.46 -7.95
C MET A 234 -12.83 -6.02 -7.65
N ASP A 235 -12.95 -7.22 -7.08
CA ASP A 235 -14.24 -7.85 -6.79
C ASP A 235 -14.89 -7.23 -5.55
N LYS A 236 -15.96 -6.48 -5.76
CA LYS A 236 -16.75 -5.84 -4.68
C LYS A 236 -17.41 -6.83 -3.71
N LYS A 237 -17.56 -8.11 -4.08
CA LYS A 237 -18.09 -9.14 -3.19
C LYS A 237 -17.04 -9.58 -2.16
N VAL A 238 -15.76 -9.57 -2.55
CA VAL A 238 -14.62 -9.88 -1.69
C VAL A 238 -14.17 -8.61 -0.96
N ASN A 239 -13.90 -7.56 -1.70
CA ASN A 239 -13.41 -6.27 -1.19
C ASN A 239 -14.56 -5.34 -0.78
N LYS A 240 -15.30 -5.74 0.26
CA LYS A 240 -16.45 -4.98 0.77
C LYS A 240 -16.06 -3.70 1.50
N SER A 241 -14.88 -3.69 2.10
CA SER A 241 -14.37 -2.55 2.88
C SER A 241 -13.62 -1.51 2.04
N GLY A 242 -13.52 -1.71 0.71
CA GLY A 242 -12.84 -0.77 -0.18
C GLY A 242 -11.32 -0.73 0.02
N ALA A 243 -10.71 -1.85 0.36
CA ALA A 243 -9.26 -1.98 0.44
C ALA A 243 -8.60 -1.65 -0.91
N MET A 244 -7.41 -1.07 -0.87
CA MET A 244 -6.67 -0.63 -2.04
C MET A 244 -5.35 -1.38 -2.18
N LEU A 245 -5.05 -1.86 -3.39
CA LEU A 245 -3.77 -2.43 -3.77
C LEU A 245 -2.96 -1.39 -4.53
N ILE A 246 -1.74 -1.10 -4.07
CA ILE A 246 -0.76 -0.25 -4.75
C ILE A 246 0.46 -1.13 -5.00
N PHE A 247 0.88 -1.28 -6.23
CA PHE A 247 2.01 -2.14 -6.56
C PHE A 247 2.82 -1.61 -7.73
N SER A 248 4.10 -1.98 -7.76
CA SER A 248 4.94 -1.89 -8.94
C SER A 248 5.03 -3.25 -9.65
N THR A 249 5.29 -3.23 -10.95
CA THR A 249 5.46 -4.43 -11.76
C THR A 249 6.26 -4.14 -13.01
N HIS A 250 7.00 -5.17 -13.49
CA HIS A 250 7.64 -5.20 -14.79
C HIS A 250 6.84 -6.01 -15.83
N TYR A 251 5.72 -6.63 -15.44
CA TYR A 251 4.89 -7.43 -16.35
C TYR A 251 3.93 -6.53 -17.11
N ALA A 252 4.27 -6.22 -18.37
CA ALA A 252 3.43 -5.40 -19.25
C ALA A 252 2.02 -5.99 -19.43
N GLU A 253 1.89 -7.31 -19.40
CA GLU A 253 0.62 -8.02 -19.57
C GLU A 253 -0.40 -7.67 -18.48
N LEU A 254 0.06 -7.29 -17.27
CA LEU A 254 -0.83 -6.88 -16.18
C LEU A 254 -1.54 -5.55 -16.46
N LEU A 255 -1.04 -4.74 -17.39
CA LEU A 255 -1.73 -3.52 -17.82
C LEU A 255 -3.12 -3.81 -18.41
N ASP A 256 -3.28 -4.98 -19.03
CA ASP A 256 -4.52 -5.39 -19.69
C ASP A 256 -5.59 -5.90 -18.69
N GLU A 257 -5.22 -6.18 -17.44
CA GLU A 257 -6.19 -6.51 -16.37
C GLU A 257 -7.04 -5.30 -15.95
N PHE A 258 -6.63 -4.08 -16.30
CA PHE A 258 -7.32 -2.86 -15.91
C PHE A 258 -8.09 -2.27 -17.09
N GLU A 259 -9.39 -2.02 -16.91
CA GLU A 259 -10.21 -1.31 -17.92
C GLU A 259 -9.82 0.18 -17.98
N ARG A 260 -9.50 0.78 -16.85
CA ARG A 260 -9.23 2.22 -16.72
C ARG A 260 -7.73 2.50 -16.81
N ASN A 261 -7.39 3.58 -17.53
CA ASN A 261 -6.01 4.05 -17.68
C ASN A 261 -5.56 4.97 -16.53
N ASP A 262 -6.48 5.58 -15.81
CA ASP A 262 -6.19 6.56 -14.75
C ASP A 262 -5.64 5.94 -13.44
N ASN A 263 -5.70 4.61 -13.32
CA ASN A 263 -5.09 3.87 -12.21
C ASN A 263 -3.66 3.39 -12.51
N ILE A 264 -3.16 3.64 -13.71
CA ILE A 264 -1.87 3.14 -14.19
C ILE A 264 -0.91 4.31 -14.35
N TYR A 265 0.29 4.14 -13.85
CA TYR A 265 1.38 5.09 -13.96
C TYR A 265 2.61 4.44 -14.58
N ILE A 266 3.21 5.10 -15.57
CA ILE A 266 4.46 4.68 -16.20
C ILE A 266 5.60 5.45 -15.54
N VAL A 267 6.55 4.71 -14.96
CA VAL A 267 7.74 5.25 -14.33
C VAL A 267 8.89 5.23 -15.33
N ARG A 268 9.55 6.36 -15.51
CA ARG A 268 10.71 6.49 -16.41
C ARG A 268 11.86 7.15 -15.69
N ASN A 269 13.08 6.76 -16.04
CA ASN A 269 14.28 7.42 -15.57
C ASN A 269 14.96 8.17 -16.75
N ARG A 270 14.60 9.45 -16.92
CA ARG A 270 15.19 10.35 -17.93
C ARG A 270 15.69 11.61 -17.24
N HIS A 271 16.98 11.67 -16.90
CA HIS A 271 17.55 12.78 -16.09
C HIS A 271 16.83 12.99 -14.75
N GLY A 272 16.26 11.92 -14.19
CA GLY A 272 15.46 11.89 -12.99
C GLY A 272 14.22 11.00 -13.16
N ILE A 273 13.57 10.65 -12.06
CA ILE A 273 12.37 9.81 -12.07
C ILE A 273 11.16 10.66 -12.49
N ILE A 274 10.52 10.26 -13.58
CA ILE A 274 9.28 10.84 -14.09
C ILE A 274 8.16 9.82 -13.92
N LEU A 275 7.02 10.29 -13.47
CA LEU A 275 5.82 9.49 -13.28
C LEU A 275 4.68 10.05 -14.14
N ASP A 276 4.30 9.32 -15.18
CA ASP A 276 3.24 9.73 -16.11
C ASP A 276 2.00 8.87 -15.94
N ASN A 277 0.83 9.49 -15.78
CA ASN A 277 -0.43 8.76 -15.74
C ASN A 277 -0.80 8.27 -17.15
N LEU A 278 -1.12 6.98 -17.28
CA LEU A 278 -1.40 6.37 -18.58
C LEU A 278 -2.58 7.05 -19.30
N SER A 279 -3.56 7.58 -18.58
CA SER A 279 -4.70 8.30 -19.19
C SER A 279 -4.28 9.60 -19.89
N THR A 280 -3.12 10.16 -19.58
CA THR A 280 -2.60 11.37 -20.26
C THR A 280 -1.81 11.03 -21.52
N ILE A 281 -1.26 9.82 -21.59
CA ILE A 281 -0.42 9.36 -22.72
C ILE A 281 -1.28 8.60 -23.73
N LEU A 282 -2.16 7.70 -23.24
CA LEU A 282 -2.98 6.81 -24.03
C LEU A 282 -4.45 7.23 -23.93
N ASN A 283 -4.87 8.10 -24.83
CA ASN A 283 -6.25 8.61 -24.89
C ASN A 283 -7.26 7.61 -25.52
N ARG A 284 -6.77 6.50 -26.09
CA ARG A 284 -7.57 5.49 -26.78
C ARG A 284 -7.65 4.23 -25.92
N ASN A 285 -8.86 3.69 -25.77
CA ASN A 285 -9.12 2.46 -25.00
C ASN A 285 -9.17 1.20 -25.89
N ASP A 286 -9.08 1.36 -27.22
CA ASP A 286 -9.11 0.29 -28.20
C ASP A 286 -7.73 -0.33 -28.50
N ILE A 287 -6.67 0.25 -27.96
CA ILE A 287 -5.30 -0.26 -28.06
C ILE A 287 -5.01 -1.13 -26.84
N LYS A 288 -4.49 -2.33 -27.09
CA LYS A 288 -3.99 -3.20 -26.03
C LYS A 288 -2.81 -2.54 -25.33
N LYS A 289 -2.92 -2.34 -24.03
CA LYS A 289 -1.96 -1.52 -23.26
C LYS A 289 -0.59 -2.17 -23.20
N SER A 290 -0.53 -3.51 -23.06
CA SER A 290 0.70 -4.27 -23.07
C SER A 290 1.45 -4.10 -24.40
N ASP A 291 0.75 -4.15 -25.55
CA ASP A 291 1.35 -3.98 -26.87
C ASP A 291 1.89 -2.55 -27.04
N ALA A 292 1.14 -1.54 -26.57
CA ALA A 292 1.59 -0.15 -26.60
C ALA A 292 2.86 0.07 -25.74
N TYR A 293 2.96 -0.62 -24.59
CA TYR A 293 4.14 -0.57 -23.75
C TYR A 293 5.34 -1.28 -24.42
N GLN A 294 5.15 -2.51 -24.91
CA GLN A 294 6.20 -3.32 -25.51
C GLN A 294 6.74 -2.73 -26.85
N SER A 295 5.90 -2.02 -27.59
CA SER A 295 6.31 -1.32 -28.82
C SER A 295 7.15 -0.07 -28.59
N GLY A 296 7.36 0.35 -27.33
CA GLY A 296 8.02 1.61 -26.98
C GLY A 296 7.13 2.84 -27.16
N PHE A 297 5.89 2.69 -27.60
CA PHE A 297 4.95 3.81 -27.78
C PHE A 297 4.71 4.59 -26.48
N LEU A 298 4.69 3.89 -25.35
CA LEU A 298 4.52 4.51 -24.04
C LEU A 298 5.82 5.07 -23.47
N GLU A 299 6.98 4.72 -24.04
CA GLU A 299 8.28 5.26 -23.57
C GLU A 299 8.49 6.70 -23.98
N GLY A 300 7.70 7.19 -24.94
CA GLY A 300 7.72 8.57 -25.45
C GLY A 300 9.04 8.90 -26.15
N THR A 301 8.94 9.46 -27.33
CA THR A 301 10.05 10.08 -28.07
C THR A 301 10.62 11.27 -27.32
#